data_d6385f01a9eb4d6f0f0c88be1fb42775
#
_entry.id   d6385f01a9eb4d6f0f0c88be1fb42775
#
_cell.length_a   1.000
_cell.length_b   1.000
_cell.length_c   1.000
_cell.angle_alpha   90.00
_cell.angle_beta   90.00
_cell.angle_gamma   90.00
#
_symmetry.space_group_name_H-M   'P 1'
#
loop_
_entity.id
_entity.type
_entity.pdbx_description
1 polymer ?
#
loop_
_entity_poly.entity_id
_entity_poly.type
_entity_poly.pdbx_seq_one_letter_code
_entity_poly.pdbx_strand_id
1 'polypeptide(L)'
;LPGRHHKYDEALETIQESLYQTGLKYFDLYLIHWPNPKEDHYVEAWKALIDAKKWGLIRSIGVSNFLPEHIDRLIDETGVTPAVNQIELHPYFSQGPQREYDADHHIITEAWSPLGRASSVLEDPVIQKIADTHHKTVGHVILRWEIQLGVLPIPKSSSSVRQRENLHIFNFELTEEE
;
A
#
# COMPACT_ATOMS: atom_id res chain seq x y z
N LEU A 1 10.40 3.20 -5.69
CA LEU A 1 11.42 4.24 -5.90
C LEU A 1 11.83 4.80 -4.54
N PRO A 2 13.10 4.71 -4.14
CA PRO A 2 13.60 5.27 -2.88
C PRO A 2 13.73 6.79 -2.94
N GLY A 3 13.55 7.47 -1.80
CA GLY A 3 13.54 8.93 -1.70
C GLY A 3 14.82 9.65 -2.22
N ARG A 4 15.96 8.99 -2.10
CA ARG A 4 17.24 9.54 -2.60
C ARG A 4 17.35 9.65 -4.13
N HIS A 5 16.42 9.05 -4.88
CA HIS A 5 16.39 9.02 -6.34
C HIS A 5 15.11 9.66 -6.88
N HIS A 6 14.70 10.79 -6.33
CA HIS A 6 13.47 11.50 -6.74
C HIS A 6 13.68 12.50 -7.88
N LYS A 7 14.92 12.87 -8.22
CA LYS A 7 15.15 13.68 -9.41
C LYS A 7 14.77 12.87 -10.66
N TYR A 8 14.28 13.56 -11.67
CA TYR A 8 13.68 12.92 -12.85
C TYR A 8 14.61 11.87 -13.49
N ASP A 9 15.84 12.23 -13.81
CA ASP A 9 16.80 11.32 -14.46
C ASP A 9 17.18 10.14 -13.54
N GLU A 10 17.45 10.42 -12.25
CA GLU A 10 17.78 9.39 -11.25
C GLU A 10 16.62 8.40 -11.05
N ALA A 11 15.37 8.88 -11.12
CA ALA A 11 14.18 8.04 -11.04
C ALA A 11 14.08 7.09 -12.25
N LEU A 12 14.31 7.58 -13.45
CA LEU A 12 14.32 6.76 -14.67
C LEU A 12 15.42 5.72 -14.65
N GLU A 13 16.65 6.11 -14.29
CA GLU A 13 17.77 5.18 -14.14
C GLU A 13 17.44 4.06 -13.14
N THR A 14 16.87 4.42 -11.99
CA THR A 14 16.47 3.45 -10.95
C THR A 14 15.40 2.46 -11.46
N ILE A 15 14.43 2.91 -12.23
CA ILE A 15 13.41 2.05 -12.83
C ILE A 15 14.05 1.06 -13.81
N GLN A 16 14.93 1.56 -14.70
CA GLN A 16 15.62 0.73 -15.69
C GLN A 16 16.54 -0.29 -15.02
N GLU A 17 17.31 0.13 -14.01
CA GLU A 17 18.17 -0.76 -13.22
C GLU A 17 17.35 -1.85 -12.52
N SER A 18 16.22 -1.48 -11.91
CA SER A 18 15.31 -2.44 -11.27
C SER A 18 14.78 -3.50 -12.25
N LEU A 19 14.42 -3.10 -13.46
CA LEU A 19 14.04 -4.02 -14.53
C LEU A 19 15.19 -4.94 -14.94
N TYR A 20 16.38 -4.38 -15.11
CA TYR A 20 17.56 -5.14 -15.46
C TYR A 20 17.91 -6.19 -14.39
N GLN A 21 17.92 -5.79 -13.11
CA GLN A 21 18.23 -6.69 -11.99
C GLN A 21 17.21 -7.80 -11.80
N THR A 22 15.93 -7.54 -12.07
CA THR A 22 14.86 -8.54 -11.95
C THR A 22 14.70 -9.41 -13.20
N GLY A 23 15.27 -9.00 -14.33
CA GLY A 23 15.09 -9.66 -15.64
C GLY A 23 13.67 -9.50 -16.21
N LEU A 24 12.86 -8.60 -15.64
CA LEU A 24 11.50 -8.33 -16.11
C LEU A 24 11.52 -7.34 -17.28
N LYS A 25 10.51 -7.44 -18.13
CA LYS A 25 10.31 -6.48 -19.24
C LYS A 25 9.56 -5.23 -18.79
N TYR A 26 8.73 -5.35 -17.76
CA TYR A 26 7.92 -4.27 -17.16
C TYR A 26 7.55 -4.65 -15.72
N PHE A 27 7.13 -3.64 -14.95
CA PHE A 27 6.46 -3.83 -13.66
C PHE A 27 4.95 -3.62 -13.82
N ASP A 28 4.15 -4.42 -13.14
CA ASP A 28 2.69 -4.22 -13.08
C ASP A 28 2.34 -3.02 -12.21
N LEU A 29 3.05 -2.81 -11.09
CA LEU A 29 2.90 -1.67 -10.20
C LEU A 29 4.27 -1.18 -9.73
N TYR A 30 4.47 0.13 -9.73
CA TYR A 30 5.68 0.76 -9.21
C TYR A 30 5.31 1.99 -8.37
N LEU A 31 5.87 2.09 -7.15
CA LEU A 31 5.49 3.12 -6.18
C LEU A 31 6.67 4.04 -5.85
N ILE A 32 6.36 5.33 -5.58
CA ILE A 32 7.25 6.21 -4.83
C ILE A 32 7.12 5.83 -3.36
N HIS A 33 8.24 5.50 -2.70
CA HIS A 33 8.25 4.91 -1.36
C HIS A 33 7.87 5.90 -0.24
N TRP A 34 8.27 7.17 -0.34
CA TRP A 34 7.94 8.29 0.54
C TRP A 34 7.96 9.60 -0.22
N PRO A 35 7.17 10.62 0.13
CA PRO A 35 7.18 11.91 -0.57
C PRO A 35 8.45 12.73 -0.34
N ASN A 36 9.09 12.62 0.83
CA ASN A 36 10.24 13.43 1.24
C ASN A 36 10.03 14.94 0.97
N PRO A 37 8.99 15.57 1.54
CA PRO A 37 8.58 16.93 1.16
C PRO A 37 9.63 17.99 1.45
N LYS A 38 10.60 17.72 2.33
CA LYS A 38 11.71 18.64 2.60
C LYS A 38 12.68 18.79 1.42
N GLU A 39 12.82 17.74 0.62
CA GLU A 39 13.69 17.73 -0.56
C GLU A 39 12.96 18.23 -1.81
N ASP A 40 11.64 18.16 -1.78
CA ASP A 40 10.70 18.70 -2.77
C ASP A 40 10.91 18.19 -4.22
N HIS A 41 11.32 16.93 -4.38
CA HIS A 41 11.53 16.29 -5.68
C HIS A 41 10.50 15.23 -6.05
N TYR A 42 9.48 14.99 -5.21
CA TYR A 42 8.52 13.89 -5.47
C TYR A 42 7.65 14.12 -6.70
N VAL A 43 7.43 15.37 -7.12
CA VAL A 43 6.73 15.68 -8.38
C VAL A 43 7.60 15.32 -9.59
N GLU A 44 8.91 15.56 -9.52
CA GLU A 44 9.84 15.11 -10.56
C GLU A 44 9.85 13.59 -10.69
N ALA A 45 9.91 12.88 -9.55
CA ALA A 45 9.82 11.43 -9.51
C ALA A 45 8.50 10.94 -10.12
N TRP A 46 7.38 11.62 -9.84
CA TRP A 46 6.08 11.28 -10.40
C TRP A 46 6.05 11.47 -11.92
N LYS A 47 6.60 12.56 -12.44
CA LYS A 47 6.74 12.79 -13.89
C LYS A 47 7.57 11.68 -14.55
N ALA A 48 8.64 11.22 -13.92
CA ALA A 48 9.43 10.10 -14.41
C ALA A 48 8.64 8.79 -14.45
N LEU A 49 7.82 8.50 -13.42
CA LEU A 49 6.94 7.33 -13.42
C LEU A 49 5.88 7.41 -14.52
N ILE A 50 5.30 8.59 -14.77
CA ILE A 50 4.33 8.82 -15.85
C ILE A 50 4.96 8.50 -17.20
N ASP A 51 6.17 8.96 -17.46
CA ASP A 51 6.85 8.71 -18.73
C ASP A 51 7.29 7.25 -18.85
N ALA A 52 7.80 6.63 -17.79
CA ALA A 52 8.10 5.20 -17.77
C ALA A 52 6.83 4.34 -18.05
N LYS A 53 5.66 4.77 -17.58
CA LYS A 53 4.37 4.14 -17.92
C LYS A 53 4.03 4.30 -19.41
N LYS A 54 4.19 5.49 -19.99
CA LYS A 54 3.98 5.74 -21.41
C LYS A 54 4.89 4.87 -22.30
N TRP A 55 6.10 4.60 -21.84
CA TRP A 55 7.07 3.74 -22.56
C TRP A 55 6.82 2.25 -22.35
N GLY A 56 5.83 1.88 -21.53
CA GLY A 56 5.48 0.49 -21.27
C GLY A 56 6.41 -0.23 -20.29
N LEU A 57 7.25 0.50 -19.57
CA LEU A 57 8.10 -0.04 -18.51
C LEU A 57 7.33 -0.33 -17.22
N ILE A 58 6.21 0.36 -17.01
CA ILE A 58 5.33 0.23 -15.86
C ILE A 58 3.88 0.24 -16.35
N ARG A 59 3.01 -0.63 -15.82
CA ARG A 59 1.58 -0.66 -16.13
C ARG A 59 0.77 0.29 -15.27
N SER A 60 1.01 0.27 -13.95
CA SER A 60 0.33 1.13 -12.97
C SER A 60 1.36 1.81 -12.08
N ILE A 61 1.12 3.09 -11.80
CA ILE A 61 1.99 3.89 -10.94
C ILE A 61 1.22 4.35 -9.71
N GLY A 62 1.89 4.39 -8.57
CA GLY A 62 1.31 4.79 -7.33
C GLY A 62 2.34 5.38 -6.37
N VAL A 63 1.89 5.60 -5.16
CA VAL A 63 2.66 6.24 -4.11
C VAL A 63 2.58 5.45 -2.80
N SER A 64 3.45 5.75 -1.86
CA SER A 64 3.42 5.19 -0.52
C SER A 64 3.72 6.28 0.51
N ASN A 65 2.91 6.31 1.58
CA ASN A 65 3.00 7.26 2.68
C ASN A 65 2.75 8.73 2.27
N PHE A 66 1.93 8.93 1.26
CA PHE A 66 1.50 10.25 0.82
C PHE A 66 0.26 10.69 1.59
N LEU A 67 0.26 11.93 2.04
CA LEU A 67 -0.89 12.62 2.62
C LEU A 67 -1.73 13.27 1.51
N PRO A 68 -2.99 13.68 1.79
CA PRO A 68 -3.85 14.33 0.81
C PRO A 68 -3.18 15.49 0.08
N GLU A 69 -2.52 16.40 0.79
CA GLU A 69 -1.82 17.54 0.22
C GLU A 69 -0.70 17.18 -0.76
N HIS A 70 -0.03 16.03 -0.54
CA HIS A 70 1.01 15.56 -1.46
C HIS A 70 0.37 15.02 -2.75
N ILE A 71 -0.77 14.31 -2.63
CA ILE A 71 -1.49 13.73 -3.77
C ILE A 71 -2.15 14.84 -4.59
N ASP A 72 -2.80 15.82 -3.93
CA ASP A 72 -3.40 16.98 -4.59
C ASP A 72 -2.36 17.67 -5.47
N ARG A 73 -1.16 17.90 -4.94
CA ARG A 73 -0.08 18.52 -5.71
C ARG A 73 0.37 17.68 -6.92
N LEU A 74 0.43 16.35 -6.80
CA LEU A 74 0.71 15.49 -7.95
C LEU A 74 -0.35 15.65 -9.04
N ILE A 75 -1.63 15.67 -8.65
CA ILE A 75 -2.75 15.81 -9.57
C ILE A 75 -2.75 17.20 -10.22
N ASP A 76 -2.59 18.26 -9.42
CA ASP A 76 -2.59 19.64 -9.91
C ASP A 76 -1.46 19.91 -10.92
N GLU A 77 -0.25 19.40 -10.63
CA GLU A 77 0.91 19.65 -11.50
C GLU A 77 1.03 18.71 -12.71
N THR A 78 0.35 17.55 -12.69
CA THR A 78 0.53 16.54 -13.74
C THR A 78 -0.76 16.05 -14.40
N GLY A 79 -1.91 16.28 -13.79
CA GLY A 79 -3.19 15.74 -14.22
C GLY A 79 -3.33 14.21 -14.04
N VAL A 80 -2.40 13.56 -13.33
CA VAL A 80 -2.38 12.11 -13.18
C VAL A 80 -2.56 11.72 -11.72
N THR A 81 -3.62 10.98 -11.43
CA THR A 81 -3.93 10.44 -10.11
C THR A 81 -3.16 9.13 -9.87
N PRO A 82 -2.57 8.91 -8.69
CA PRO A 82 -2.00 7.61 -8.32
C PRO A 82 -3.05 6.49 -8.34
N ALA A 83 -2.68 5.31 -8.84
CA ALA A 83 -3.57 4.15 -8.78
C ALA A 83 -3.67 3.55 -7.37
N VAL A 84 -2.61 3.70 -6.58
CA VAL A 84 -2.46 3.13 -5.24
C VAL A 84 -1.80 4.14 -4.33
N ASN A 85 -2.24 4.21 -3.08
CA ASN A 85 -1.50 4.79 -1.96
C ASN A 85 -1.28 3.72 -0.90
N GLN A 86 -0.03 3.32 -0.68
CA GLN A 86 0.33 2.29 0.29
C GLN A 86 0.73 2.95 1.61
N ILE A 87 -0.05 2.72 2.67
CA ILE A 87 0.10 3.38 3.98
C ILE A 87 0.20 2.37 5.12
N GLU A 88 0.74 2.78 6.28
CA GLU A 88 0.60 2.00 7.51
C GLU A 88 -0.86 1.93 7.89
N LEU A 89 -1.41 0.71 7.99
CA LEU A 89 -2.79 0.53 8.40
C LEU A 89 -2.95 -0.80 9.13
N HIS A 90 -3.60 -0.75 10.28
CA HIS A 90 -3.95 -1.88 11.14
C HIS A 90 -4.99 -1.41 12.17
N PRO A 91 -5.62 -2.28 12.99
CA PRO A 91 -6.70 -1.87 13.91
C PRO A 91 -6.35 -0.72 14.85
N TYR A 92 -5.09 -0.60 15.30
CA TYR A 92 -4.66 0.51 16.17
C TYR A 92 -4.29 1.79 15.38
N PHE A 93 -4.29 1.74 14.06
CA PHE A 93 -4.05 2.86 13.17
C PHE A 93 -4.88 2.72 11.89
N SER A 94 -6.18 2.92 12.02
CA SER A 94 -7.17 2.60 10.96
C SER A 94 -7.20 3.59 9.79
N GLN A 95 -6.55 4.75 9.91
CA GLN A 95 -6.39 5.73 8.82
C GLN A 95 -7.71 6.17 8.14
N GLY A 96 -8.79 6.30 8.91
CA GLY A 96 -10.12 6.63 8.40
C GLY A 96 -10.14 7.79 7.40
N PRO A 97 -9.66 8.99 7.78
CA PRO A 97 -9.66 10.15 6.87
C PRO A 97 -8.84 9.94 5.60
N GLN A 98 -7.69 9.26 5.69
CA GLN A 98 -6.87 8.97 4.50
C GLN A 98 -7.55 7.98 3.56
N ARG A 99 -8.20 6.94 4.10
CA ARG A 99 -8.96 5.96 3.30
C ARG A 99 -10.14 6.60 2.58
N GLU A 100 -10.85 7.50 3.26
CA GLU A 100 -11.96 8.27 2.67
C GLU A 100 -11.46 9.14 1.52
N TYR A 101 -10.38 9.88 1.74
CA TYR A 101 -9.73 10.68 0.70
C TYR A 101 -9.30 9.80 -0.50
N ASP A 102 -8.63 8.69 -0.25
CA ASP A 102 -8.17 7.78 -1.31
C ASP A 102 -9.38 7.24 -2.12
N ALA A 103 -10.47 6.83 -1.43
CA ALA A 103 -11.68 6.33 -2.08
C ALA A 103 -12.36 7.39 -2.96
N ASP A 104 -12.47 8.63 -2.47
CA ASP A 104 -13.07 9.75 -3.20
C ASP A 104 -12.30 10.08 -4.50
N HIS A 105 -10.99 9.81 -4.50
CA HIS A 105 -10.10 10.00 -5.64
C HIS A 105 -9.90 8.74 -6.49
N HIS A 106 -10.63 7.66 -6.21
CA HIS A 106 -10.49 6.35 -6.87
C HIS A 106 -9.08 5.75 -6.74
N ILE A 107 -8.41 6.00 -5.62
CA ILE A 107 -7.10 5.47 -5.27
C ILE A 107 -7.30 4.22 -4.40
N ILE A 108 -6.64 3.13 -4.74
CA ILE A 108 -6.66 1.93 -3.91
C ILE A 108 -5.75 2.15 -2.71
N THR A 109 -6.31 1.99 -1.50
CA THR A 109 -5.50 1.96 -0.28
C THR A 109 -4.88 0.57 -0.10
N GLU A 110 -3.56 0.50 -0.04
CA GLU A 110 -2.80 -0.69 0.39
C GLU A 110 -2.32 -0.53 1.83
N ALA A 111 -2.38 -1.60 2.63
CA ALA A 111 -1.92 -1.60 4.01
C ALA A 111 -0.53 -2.26 4.13
N TRP A 112 0.50 -1.46 4.44
CA TRP A 112 1.74 -2.06 4.94
C TRP A 112 1.68 -2.25 6.46
N SER A 113 2.39 -3.28 6.97
CA SER A 113 2.31 -3.72 8.37
C SER A 113 0.87 -3.99 8.86
N PRO A 114 0.03 -4.68 8.08
CA PRO A 114 -1.38 -4.91 8.42
C PRO A 114 -1.56 -5.61 9.77
N LEU A 115 -0.60 -6.40 10.20
CA LEU A 115 -0.60 -7.10 11.50
C LEU A 115 0.16 -6.32 12.60
N GLY A 116 0.35 -4.99 12.44
CA GLY A 116 0.83 -4.09 13.48
C GLY A 116 2.31 -4.26 13.87
N ARG A 117 3.18 -4.80 13.00
CA ARG A 117 4.64 -4.90 13.24
C ARG A 117 5.02 -5.50 14.60
N ALA A 118 4.45 -6.64 14.96
CA ALA A 118 4.67 -7.26 16.29
C ALA A 118 4.26 -6.34 17.48
N SER A 119 3.32 -5.42 17.24
CA SER A 119 2.65 -4.70 18.32
C SER A 119 1.72 -5.65 19.08
N SER A 120 1.15 -5.16 20.18
CA SER A 120 0.16 -5.89 20.98
C SER A 120 -1.18 -6.15 20.25
N VAL A 121 -1.36 -5.70 19.02
CA VAL A 121 -2.60 -5.91 18.25
C VAL A 121 -2.94 -7.39 18.06
N LEU A 122 -1.92 -8.26 17.96
CA LEU A 122 -2.12 -9.71 17.86
C LEU A 122 -2.51 -10.36 19.20
N GLU A 123 -2.40 -9.63 20.30
CA GLU A 123 -2.75 -10.07 21.65
C GLU A 123 -3.99 -9.32 22.18
N ASP A 124 -4.65 -8.53 21.32
CA ASP A 124 -5.82 -7.74 21.71
C ASP A 124 -7.00 -8.66 22.08
N PRO A 125 -7.55 -8.52 23.31
CA PRO A 125 -8.60 -9.42 23.81
C PRO A 125 -9.92 -9.26 23.06
N VAL A 126 -10.21 -8.11 22.47
CA VAL A 126 -11.41 -7.89 21.68
C VAL A 126 -11.30 -8.67 20.37
N ILE A 127 -10.17 -8.52 19.67
CA ILE A 127 -9.91 -9.21 18.40
C ILE A 127 -9.82 -10.74 18.65
N GLN A 128 -9.22 -11.16 19.78
CA GLN A 128 -9.18 -12.58 20.16
C GLN A 128 -10.57 -13.17 20.35
N LYS A 129 -11.47 -12.44 21.02
CA LYS A 129 -12.87 -12.90 21.19
C LYS A 129 -13.60 -13.06 19.85
N ILE A 130 -13.39 -12.14 18.92
CA ILE A 130 -13.93 -12.24 17.54
C ILE A 130 -13.36 -13.46 16.84
N ALA A 131 -12.04 -13.66 16.94
CA ALA A 131 -11.36 -14.81 16.36
C ALA A 131 -11.90 -16.14 16.86
N ASP A 132 -12.14 -16.26 18.17
CA ASP A 132 -12.74 -17.45 18.80
C ASP A 132 -14.16 -17.71 18.27
N THR A 133 -14.98 -16.66 18.10
CA THR A 133 -16.35 -16.76 17.57
C THR A 133 -16.35 -17.33 16.15
N HIS A 134 -15.40 -16.92 15.31
CA HIS A 134 -15.29 -17.39 13.93
C HIS A 134 -14.41 -18.64 13.77
N HIS A 135 -13.83 -19.19 14.84
CA HIS A 135 -12.85 -20.28 14.78
C HIS A 135 -11.66 -19.95 13.88
N LYS A 136 -11.16 -18.70 14.00
CA LYS A 136 -10.07 -18.14 13.23
C LYS A 136 -8.92 -17.68 14.14
N THR A 137 -7.79 -17.30 13.55
CA THR A 137 -6.73 -16.62 14.28
C THR A 137 -6.96 -15.10 14.30
N VAL A 138 -6.36 -14.41 15.25
CA VAL A 138 -6.36 -12.93 15.30
C VAL A 138 -5.87 -12.34 13.97
N GLY A 139 -4.82 -12.92 13.37
CA GLY A 139 -4.32 -12.47 12.07
C GLY A 139 -5.36 -12.59 10.94
N HIS A 140 -6.16 -13.69 10.91
CA HIS A 140 -7.24 -13.82 9.95
C HIS A 140 -8.31 -12.74 10.13
N VAL A 141 -8.70 -12.44 11.37
CA VAL A 141 -9.70 -11.41 11.68
C VAL A 141 -9.20 -10.04 11.20
N ILE A 142 -7.97 -9.66 11.52
CA ILE A 142 -7.39 -8.38 11.11
C ILE A 142 -7.35 -8.25 9.58
N LEU A 143 -6.83 -9.25 8.89
CA LEU A 143 -6.73 -9.21 7.43
C LEU A 143 -8.12 -9.20 6.77
N ARG A 144 -9.11 -9.92 7.33
CA ARG A 144 -10.49 -9.89 6.84
C ARG A 144 -11.14 -8.53 7.07
N TRP A 145 -10.90 -7.90 8.23
CA TRP A 145 -11.36 -6.55 8.53
C TRP A 145 -10.84 -5.53 7.49
N GLU A 146 -9.56 -5.57 7.16
CA GLU A 146 -8.97 -4.69 6.13
C GLU A 146 -9.63 -4.90 4.76
N ILE A 147 -9.83 -6.15 4.34
CA ILE A 147 -10.54 -6.47 3.08
C ILE A 147 -11.96 -5.91 3.10
N GLN A 148 -12.71 -6.04 4.20
CA GLN A 148 -14.07 -5.50 4.31
C GLN A 148 -14.12 -3.98 4.33
N LEU A 149 -13.05 -3.31 4.76
CA LEU A 149 -12.86 -1.87 4.63
C LEU A 149 -12.49 -1.42 3.20
N GLY A 150 -12.35 -2.34 2.25
CA GLY A 150 -11.88 -2.01 0.89
C GLY A 150 -10.37 -1.78 0.78
N VAL A 151 -9.60 -2.18 1.80
CA VAL A 151 -8.15 -2.05 1.86
C VAL A 151 -7.48 -3.32 1.37
N LEU A 152 -6.36 -3.21 0.67
CA LEU A 152 -5.55 -4.34 0.20
C LEU A 152 -4.37 -4.59 1.15
N PRO A 153 -4.44 -5.58 2.07
CA PRO A 153 -3.34 -5.88 2.98
C PRO A 153 -2.18 -6.61 2.30
N ILE A 154 -0.95 -6.25 2.67
CA ILE A 154 0.28 -6.89 2.19
C ILE A 154 1.09 -7.51 3.35
N PRO A 155 0.57 -8.57 4.01
CA PRO A 155 1.24 -9.19 5.15
C PRO A 155 2.52 -9.93 4.72
N LYS A 156 3.64 -9.60 5.36
CA LYS A 156 4.91 -10.29 5.15
C LYS A 156 5.02 -11.50 6.07
N SER A 157 5.39 -12.66 5.52
CA SER A 157 5.80 -13.82 6.32
C SER A 157 6.92 -14.60 5.64
N SER A 158 7.87 -15.12 6.46
CA SER A 158 8.88 -16.09 6.04
C SER A 158 8.43 -17.55 6.24
N SER A 159 7.28 -17.77 6.89
CA SER A 159 6.68 -19.09 7.09
C SER A 159 5.71 -19.42 5.97
N SER A 160 5.95 -20.52 5.26
CA SER A 160 5.03 -21.01 4.20
C SER A 160 3.64 -21.38 4.73
N VAL A 161 3.55 -21.77 6.00
CA VAL A 161 2.27 -22.03 6.68
C VAL A 161 1.52 -20.72 6.84
N ARG A 162 2.13 -19.70 7.46
CA ARG A 162 1.50 -18.38 7.64
C ARG A 162 1.17 -17.68 6.33
N GLN A 163 1.97 -17.87 5.27
CA GLN A 163 1.63 -17.34 3.95
C GLN A 163 0.32 -17.92 3.41
N ARG A 164 0.09 -19.23 3.59
CA ARG A 164 -1.17 -19.88 3.23
C ARG A 164 -2.32 -19.44 4.12
N GLU A 165 -2.10 -19.35 5.44
CA GLU A 165 -3.10 -18.86 6.39
C GLU A 165 -3.56 -17.45 6.04
N ASN A 166 -2.63 -16.54 5.71
CA ASN A 166 -2.96 -15.16 5.33
C ASN A 166 -3.86 -15.05 4.09
N LEU A 167 -3.93 -16.10 3.25
CA LEU A 167 -4.85 -16.18 2.11
C LEU A 167 -6.22 -16.79 2.47
N HIS A 168 -6.35 -17.47 3.63
CA HIS A 168 -7.58 -18.14 4.04
C HIS A 168 -8.55 -17.21 4.79
N ILE A 169 -8.77 -16.02 4.25
CA ILE A 169 -9.57 -14.96 4.85
C ILE A 169 -10.90 -14.70 4.12
N PHE A 170 -11.18 -15.45 3.05
CA PHE A 170 -12.35 -15.22 2.19
C PHE A 170 -13.53 -16.17 2.49
N ASN A 171 -13.40 -17.06 3.47
CA ASN A 171 -14.40 -18.06 3.83
C ASN A 171 -15.17 -17.73 5.12
N PHE A 172 -15.12 -16.48 5.58
CA PHE A 172 -15.93 -15.93 6.68
C PHE A 172 -16.07 -14.42 6.50
N GLU A 173 -17.01 -13.82 7.19
CA GLU A 173 -17.24 -12.38 7.19
C GLU A 173 -17.41 -11.89 8.63
N LEU A 174 -16.94 -10.68 8.88
CA LEU A 174 -17.18 -9.96 10.13
C LEU A 174 -18.50 -9.20 10.01
N THR A 175 -19.24 -9.11 11.09
CA THR A 175 -20.42 -8.27 11.19
C THR A 175 -20.04 -6.79 11.32
N GLU A 176 -21.00 -5.88 11.18
CA GLU A 176 -20.77 -4.44 11.37
C GLU A 176 -20.37 -4.09 12.81
N GLU A 177 -20.79 -4.90 13.79
CA GLU A 177 -20.46 -4.71 15.20
C GLU A 177 -19.03 -5.17 15.52
N GLU A 178 -18.51 -6.13 14.80
CA GLU A 178 -17.15 -6.64 14.92
C GLU A 178 -16.14 -5.71 14.23
#